data_a1fe8d56d500cb392267c60f8446297c
#
_entry.id   a1fe8d56d500cb392267c60f8446297c
#
_cell.length_a   1.000
_cell.length_b   1.000
_cell.length_c   1.000
_cell.angle_alpha   90.00
_cell.angle_beta   90.00
_cell.angle_gamma   90.00
#
_symmetry.space_group_name_H-M   'P 1'
#
loop_
_entity.id
_entity.type
_entity.pdbx_description
1 polymer ?
#
loop_
_entity_poly.entity_id
_entity_poly.type
_entity_poly.pdbx_seq_one_letter_code
_entity_poly.pdbx_strand_id
1 'polypeptide(L)'
;MSAHPGSEIIDPELKKKYGFTLDSAVKKYGAVEGQKRWNEYCDAQATTNTFEYKHEKYGWTREQFDEYNSSRAVTIENMIKRHGEEIGVAKWQEYCERQGYTNTKEYFIEKYGAIIGVKKYIAVNKKKKNPHDPVSISEKLGITLDEAVDIILSRENSGRRYISNLEEEFTNMLEDKVGPLDYTSAKRPFGKWSHLLNTYVVYDIKHGNCIIEFNGDYWHANPNIYAGTATIRGVPAVDIWHQNMLKLQTAQDLEFKTLVVWETEFRNDKVGTINKVAEWILQEQP
;
A
#
# COMPACT_ATOMS: atom_id res chain seq x y z
N MET A 1 -20.08 -22.23 -45.91
CA MET A 1 -19.00 -21.31 -45.46
C MET A 1 -19.39 -19.91 -45.96
N SER A 2 -20.07 -19.13 -45.15
CA SER A 2 -20.39 -17.74 -45.49
C SER A 2 -19.54 -16.84 -44.62
N ALA A 3 -18.64 -16.11 -45.28
CA ALA A 3 -17.83 -15.07 -44.65
C ALA A 3 -18.75 -13.96 -44.15
N HIS A 4 -18.60 -13.58 -42.89
CA HIS A 4 -19.25 -12.38 -42.37
C HIS A 4 -18.65 -11.15 -43.06
N PRO A 5 -19.43 -10.30 -43.71
CA PRO A 5 -18.98 -9.00 -44.19
C PRO A 5 -18.88 -8.06 -42.99
N GLY A 6 -17.69 -7.67 -42.60
CA GLY A 6 -17.54 -6.66 -41.52
C GLY A 6 -16.16 -6.49 -40.91
N SER A 7 -15.12 -6.92 -41.58
CA SER A 7 -13.75 -6.56 -41.14
C SER A 7 -13.09 -5.57 -42.13
N GLU A 8 -13.82 -4.55 -42.54
CA GLU A 8 -13.15 -3.38 -43.09
C GLU A 8 -12.38 -2.70 -41.96
N ILE A 9 -11.07 -2.52 -42.17
CA ILE A 9 -10.18 -1.75 -41.32
C ILE A 9 -10.70 -0.33 -41.37
N ILE A 10 -11.60 0.01 -40.43
CA ILE A 10 -12.09 1.38 -40.31
C ILE A 10 -10.92 2.21 -39.76
N ASP A 11 -10.52 3.22 -40.53
CA ASP A 11 -9.55 4.23 -40.15
C ASP A 11 -9.74 4.65 -38.69
N PRO A 12 -8.68 4.66 -37.86
CA PRO A 12 -8.75 5.07 -36.45
C PRO A 12 -9.35 6.46 -36.23
N GLU A 13 -9.18 7.39 -37.17
CA GLU A 13 -9.81 8.70 -37.15
C GLU A 13 -11.32 8.62 -37.40
N LEU A 14 -11.77 7.73 -38.28
CA LEU A 14 -13.17 7.46 -38.53
C LEU A 14 -13.84 6.75 -37.34
N LYS A 15 -13.13 5.83 -36.64
CA LYS A 15 -13.61 5.22 -35.39
C LYS A 15 -13.82 6.26 -34.29
N LYS A 16 -12.95 7.24 -34.16
CA LYS A 16 -13.08 8.37 -33.22
C LYS A 16 -14.29 9.25 -33.54
N LYS A 17 -14.59 9.43 -34.84
CA LYS A 17 -15.66 10.28 -35.32
C LYS A 17 -17.04 9.65 -35.25
N TYR A 18 -17.14 8.31 -35.33
CA TYR A 18 -18.41 7.58 -35.38
C TYR A 18 -18.58 6.54 -34.24
N GLY A 19 -17.65 6.49 -33.29
CA GLY A 19 -17.80 5.63 -32.12
C GLY A 19 -19.01 6.04 -31.27
N PHE A 20 -19.73 5.06 -30.74
CA PHE A 20 -20.78 5.33 -29.76
C PHE A 20 -20.12 5.77 -28.45
N THR A 21 -20.17 7.06 -28.16
CA THR A 21 -19.64 7.69 -26.96
C THR A 21 -20.76 8.36 -26.19
N LEU A 22 -20.57 8.65 -24.90
CA LEU A 22 -21.55 9.40 -24.12
C LEU A 22 -21.92 10.72 -24.81
N ASP A 23 -20.93 11.49 -25.27
CA ASP A 23 -21.17 12.76 -25.94
C ASP A 23 -21.98 12.59 -27.23
N SER A 24 -21.68 11.56 -28.03
CA SER A 24 -22.45 11.26 -29.25
C SER A 24 -23.86 10.81 -28.93
N ALA A 25 -24.06 10.03 -27.87
CA ALA A 25 -25.38 9.58 -27.43
C ALA A 25 -26.20 10.76 -26.88
N VAL A 26 -25.63 11.62 -26.05
CA VAL A 26 -26.29 12.82 -25.51
C VAL A 26 -26.65 13.81 -26.65
N LYS A 27 -25.73 14.02 -27.59
CA LYS A 27 -26.01 14.89 -28.75
C LYS A 27 -27.12 14.39 -29.63
N LYS A 28 -27.24 13.06 -29.78
CA LYS A 28 -28.24 12.44 -30.67
C LYS A 28 -29.62 12.25 -30.02
N TYR A 29 -29.66 11.90 -28.74
CA TYR A 29 -30.85 11.49 -28.03
C TYR A 29 -31.29 12.40 -26.89
N GLY A 30 -30.51 13.48 -26.59
CA GLY A 30 -30.71 14.34 -25.44
C GLY A 30 -30.05 13.79 -24.16
N ALA A 31 -29.93 14.63 -23.12
CA ALA A 31 -29.14 14.31 -21.94
C ALA A 31 -29.60 13.03 -21.21
N VAL A 32 -30.90 12.88 -20.97
CA VAL A 32 -31.42 11.77 -20.18
C VAL A 32 -31.40 10.46 -20.98
N GLU A 33 -31.99 10.46 -22.19
CA GLU A 33 -32.04 9.25 -23.01
C GLU A 33 -30.66 8.86 -23.55
N GLY A 34 -29.79 9.84 -23.84
CA GLY A 34 -28.43 9.60 -24.26
C GLY A 34 -27.59 8.94 -23.17
N GLN A 35 -27.72 9.41 -21.91
CA GLN A 35 -27.07 8.77 -20.76
C GLN A 35 -27.57 7.34 -20.54
N LYS A 36 -28.87 7.12 -20.62
CA LYS A 36 -29.48 5.79 -20.49
C LYS A 36 -28.92 4.81 -21.53
N ARG A 37 -28.94 5.17 -22.80
CA ARG A 37 -28.43 4.35 -23.92
C ARG A 37 -26.93 4.10 -23.82
N TRP A 38 -26.18 5.08 -23.32
CA TRP A 38 -24.77 4.89 -23.05
C TRP A 38 -24.51 3.87 -21.92
N ASN A 39 -25.28 3.92 -20.84
CA ASN A 39 -25.19 2.95 -19.76
C ASN A 39 -25.54 1.53 -20.25
N GLU A 40 -26.66 1.37 -21.00
CA GLU A 40 -27.05 0.09 -21.60
C GLU A 40 -25.94 -0.48 -22.52
N TYR A 41 -25.29 0.38 -23.30
CA TYR A 41 -24.15 -0.02 -24.13
C TYR A 41 -22.95 -0.46 -23.30
N CYS A 42 -22.62 0.25 -22.26
CA CYS A 42 -21.53 -0.11 -21.35
C CYS A 42 -21.81 -1.45 -20.63
N ASP A 43 -23.03 -1.66 -20.17
CA ASP A 43 -23.45 -2.90 -19.51
C ASP A 43 -23.40 -4.09 -20.46
N ALA A 44 -23.85 -3.90 -21.71
CA ALA A 44 -23.74 -4.93 -22.76
C ALA A 44 -22.27 -5.27 -23.06
N GLN A 45 -21.38 -4.26 -23.14
CA GLN A 45 -19.95 -4.50 -23.33
C GLN A 45 -19.30 -5.22 -22.14
N ALA A 46 -19.67 -4.87 -20.91
CA ALA A 46 -19.19 -5.52 -19.70
C ALA A 46 -19.63 -7.00 -19.67
N THR A 47 -20.90 -7.28 -19.96
CA THR A 47 -21.47 -8.65 -19.96
C THR A 47 -20.76 -9.56 -20.96
N THR A 48 -20.47 -9.09 -22.18
CA THR A 48 -19.81 -9.91 -23.21
C THR A 48 -18.37 -10.32 -22.90
N ASN A 49 -17.76 -9.68 -21.91
CA ASN A 49 -16.41 -9.99 -21.46
C ASN A 49 -16.35 -10.85 -20.19
N THR A 50 -17.50 -11.35 -19.71
CA THR A 50 -17.54 -12.27 -18.56
C THR A 50 -17.27 -13.71 -18.96
N PHE A 51 -16.84 -14.52 -18.00
CA PHE A 51 -16.66 -15.96 -18.19
C PHE A 51 -17.99 -16.63 -18.51
N GLU A 52 -19.04 -16.30 -17.78
CA GLU A 52 -20.39 -16.85 -17.94
C GLU A 52 -20.88 -16.69 -19.38
N TYR A 53 -20.77 -15.48 -19.93
CA TYR A 53 -21.15 -15.21 -21.32
C TYR A 53 -20.29 -16.02 -22.32
N LYS A 54 -18.98 -16.10 -22.09
CA LYS A 54 -18.10 -16.85 -23.00
C LYS A 54 -18.33 -18.35 -22.92
N HIS A 55 -18.60 -18.86 -21.72
CA HIS A 55 -18.97 -20.25 -21.50
C HIS A 55 -20.29 -20.60 -22.20
N GLU A 56 -21.35 -19.82 -21.96
CA GLU A 56 -22.68 -20.06 -22.53
C GLU A 56 -22.68 -19.96 -24.06
N LYS A 57 -22.01 -18.93 -24.60
CA LYS A 57 -22.05 -18.64 -26.04
C LYS A 57 -21.07 -19.45 -26.87
N TYR A 58 -19.87 -19.75 -26.34
CA TYR A 58 -18.78 -20.38 -27.08
C TYR A 58 -18.30 -21.69 -26.47
N GLY A 59 -18.84 -22.12 -25.33
CA GLY A 59 -18.45 -23.35 -24.63
C GLY A 59 -17.05 -23.27 -24.01
N TRP A 60 -16.53 -22.07 -23.74
CA TRP A 60 -15.18 -21.92 -23.21
C TRP A 60 -15.05 -22.50 -21.80
N THR A 61 -13.93 -23.20 -21.55
CA THR A 61 -13.54 -23.58 -20.19
C THR A 61 -12.96 -22.36 -19.44
N ARG A 62 -12.83 -22.48 -18.13
CA ARG A 62 -12.22 -21.43 -17.31
C ARG A 62 -10.77 -21.15 -17.73
N GLU A 63 -10.01 -22.20 -18.04
CA GLU A 63 -8.63 -22.11 -18.48
C GLU A 63 -8.52 -21.34 -19.81
N GLN A 64 -9.41 -21.65 -20.78
CA GLN A 64 -9.45 -20.94 -22.07
C GLN A 64 -9.80 -19.45 -21.90
N PHE A 65 -10.70 -19.13 -20.98
CA PHE A 65 -11.05 -17.75 -20.69
C PHE A 65 -9.89 -17.00 -20.03
N ASP A 66 -9.21 -17.62 -19.06
CA ASP A 66 -8.08 -17.02 -18.36
C ASP A 66 -6.86 -16.86 -19.29
N GLU A 67 -6.61 -17.82 -20.17
CA GLU A 67 -5.58 -17.71 -21.22
C GLU A 67 -5.88 -16.58 -22.22
N TYR A 68 -7.13 -16.47 -22.65
CA TYR A 68 -7.57 -15.38 -23.53
C TYR A 68 -7.35 -14.01 -22.88
N ASN A 69 -7.74 -13.83 -21.62
CA ASN A 69 -7.56 -12.58 -20.91
C ASN A 69 -6.07 -12.28 -20.64
N SER A 70 -5.30 -13.29 -20.23
CA SER A 70 -3.87 -13.14 -19.99
C SER A 70 -3.11 -12.73 -21.25
N SER A 71 -3.47 -13.32 -22.40
CA SER A 71 -2.84 -12.99 -23.70
C SER A 71 -3.15 -11.56 -24.16
N ARG A 72 -4.24 -10.96 -23.68
CA ARG A 72 -4.69 -9.59 -24.02
C ARG A 72 -4.26 -8.56 -23.01
N ALA A 73 -3.83 -8.98 -21.83
CA ALA A 73 -3.36 -8.08 -20.79
C ALA A 73 -2.22 -7.17 -21.30
N VAL A 74 -2.19 -5.95 -20.81
CA VAL A 74 -1.13 -5.00 -21.11
C VAL A 74 0.02 -5.28 -20.14
N THR A 75 0.89 -6.22 -20.53
CA THR A 75 2.13 -6.56 -19.82
C THR A 75 3.32 -6.38 -20.75
N ILE A 76 4.52 -6.24 -20.19
CA ILE A 76 5.73 -6.08 -20.98
C ILE A 76 5.93 -7.28 -21.94
N GLU A 77 5.69 -8.50 -21.47
CA GLU A 77 5.82 -9.73 -22.24
C GLU A 77 4.85 -9.73 -23.42
N ASN A 78 3.59 -9.37 -23.20
CA ASN A 78 2.58 -9.29 -24.25
C ASN A 78 2.86 -8.17 -25.25
N MET A 79 3.42 -7.05 -24.82
CA MET A 79 3.85 -5.96 -25.68
C MET A 79 5.02 -6.40 -26.55
N ILE A 80 6.03 -7.06 -25.98
CA ILE A 80 7.17 -7.63 -26.73
C ILE A 80 6.68 -8.68 -27.73
N LYS A 81 5.79 -9.60 -27.33
CA LYS A 81 5.22 -10.63 -28.21
C LYS A 81 4.48 -10.04 -29.42
N ARG A 82 3.78 -8.91 -29.23
CA ARG A 82 2.97 -8.27 -30.29
C ARG A 82 3.77 -7.37 -31.21
N HIS A 83 4.81 -6.73 -30.72
CA HIS A 83 5.50 -5.64 -31.42
C HIS A 83 7.00 -5.85 -31.62
N GLY A 84 7.57 -6.94 -31.09
CA GLY A 84 9.01 -7.15 -31.01
C GLY A 84 9.61 -6.47 -29.77
N GLU A 85 10.86 -6.82 -29.45
CA GLU A 85 11.49 -6.43 -28.19
C GLU A 85 11.60 -4.91 -28.02
N GLU A 86 12.23 -4.23 -28.97
CA GLU A 86 12.50 -2.79 -28.89
C GLU A 86 11.19 -1.96 -28.85
N ILE A 87 10.29 -2.20 -29.79
CA ILE A 87 9.01 -1.46 -29.88
C ILE A 87 8.08 -1.86 -28.71
N GLY A 88 8.08 -3.11 -28.29
CA GLY A 88 7.28 -3.61 -27.18
C GLY A 88 7.66 -2.98 -25.86
N VAL A 89 8.95 -2.86 -25.56
CA VAL A 89 9.47 -2.17 -24.38
C VAL A 89 9.12 -0.67 -24.39
N ALA A 90 9.34 0.01 -25.53
CA ALA A 90 8.99 1.43 -25.65
C ALA A 90 7.48 1.70 -25.43
N LYS A 91 6.61 0.87 -26.03
CA LYS A 91 5.15 0.97 -25.84
C LYS A 91 4.72 0.66 -24.40
N TRP A 92 5.40 -0.27 -23.74
CA TRP A 92 5.16 -0.57 -22.32
C TRP A 92 5.53 0.62 -21.43
N GLN A 93 6.69 1.24 -21.67
CA GLN A 93 7.12 2.44 -20.95
C GLN A 93 6.12 3.60 -21.12
N GLU A 94 5.74 3.90 -22.36
CA GLU A 94 4.72 4.91 -22.66
C GLU A 94 3.38 4.62 -21.96
N TYR A 95 2.96 3.36 -21.92
CA TYR A 95 1.76 2.95 -21.21
C TYR A 95 1.88 3.21 -19.70
N CYS A 96 3.02 2.83 -19.08
CA CYS A 96 3.27 3.04 -17.65
C CYS A 96 3.29 4.53 -17.29
N GLU A 97 3.96 5.37 -18.09
CA GLU A 97 4.00 6.82 -17.90
C GLU A 97 2.61 7.43 -17.99
N ARG A 98 1.84 7.04 -19.01
CA ARG A 98 0.45 7.52 -19.17
C ARG A 98 -0.45 7.08 -18.01
N GLN A 99 -0.32 5.84 -17.54
CA GLN A 99 -1.09 5.37 -16.36
C GLN A 99 -0.68 6.11 -15.09
N GLY A 100 0.62 6.38 -14.91
CA GLY A 100 1.12 7.20 -13.82
C GLY A 100 0.52 8.60 -13.86
N TYR A 101 0.61 9.26 -15.01
CA TYR A 101 0.11 10.63 -15.20
C TYR A 101 -1.39 10.77 -14.94
N THR A 102 -2.22 9.86 -15.44
CA THR A 102 -3.69 9.94 -15.27
C THR A 102 -4.16 9.80 -13.81
N ASN A 103 -3.26 9.42 -12.90
CA ASN A 103 -3.52 9.35 -11.46
C ASN A 103 -3.00 10.57 -10.68
N THR A 104 -2.38 11.55 -11.36
CA THR A 104 -1.82 12.75 -10.72
C THR A 104 -2.86 13.84 -10.53
N LYS A 105 -2.61 14.72 -9.55
CA LYS A 105 -3.44 15.92 -9.32
C LYS A 105 -3.43 16.85 -10.53
N GLU A 106 -2.27 16.96 -11.17
CA GLU A 106 -2.03 17.78 -12.36
C GLU A 106 -2.94 17.37 -13.52
N TYR A 107 -3.03 16.07 -13.81
CA TYR A 107 -3.96 15.53 -14.82
C TYR A 107 -5.42 15.92 -14.53
N PHE A 108 -5.85 15.82 -13.27
CA PHE A 108 -7.22 16.18 -12.90
C PHE A 108 -7.46 17.69 -13.05
N ILE A 109 -6.46 18.52 -12.73
CA ILE A 109 -6.54 19.97 -12.90
C ILE A 109 -6.60 20.33 -14.38
N GLU A 110 -5.76 19.75 -15.21
CA GLU A 110 -5.73 19.99 -16.67
C GLU A 110 -7.07 19.57 -17.31
N LYS A 111 -7.59 18.41 -16.94
CA LYS A 111 -8.81 17.85 -17.53
C LYS A 111 -10.10 18.55 -17.10
N TYR A 112 -10.20 18.99 -15.87
CA TYR A 112 -11.44 19.48 -15.26
C TYR A 112 -11.36 20.91 -14.73
N GLY A 113 -10.22 21.60 -14.87
CA GLY A 113 -9.95 22.90 -14.27
C GLY A 113 -9.55 22.82 -12.79
N ALA A 114 -8.93 23.90 -12.29
CA ALA A 114 -8.27 23.90 -10.98
C ALA A 114 -9.19 23.48 -9.82
N ILE A 115 -10.39 24.03 -9.73
CA ILE A 115 -11.29 23.77 -8.59
C ILE A 115 -11.93 22.38 -8.69
N ILE A 116 -12.49 22.03 -9.85
CA ILE A 116 -13.20 20.76 -10.07
C ILE A 116 -12.20 19.60 -10.10
N GLY A 117 -11.04 19.80 -10.73
CA GLY A 117 -9.97 18.81 -10.83
C GLY A 117 -9.46 18.39 -9.46
N VAL A 118 -9.16 19.35 -8.57
CA VAL A 118 -8.74 19.05 -7.20
C VAL A 118 -9.81 18.27 -6.42
N LYS A 119 -11.08 18.68 -6.51
CA LYS A 119 -12.19 17.97 -5.86
C LYS A 119 -12.32 16.53 -6.36
N LYS A 120 -12.24 16.31 -7.67
CA LYS A 120 -12.30 14.98 -8.28
C LYS A 120 -11.09 14.12 -7.90
N TYR A 121 -9.88 14.67 -7.92
CA TYR A 121 -8.66 13.98 -7.48
C TYR A 121 -8.79 13.50 -6.04
N ILE A 122 -9.20 14.37 -5.12
CA ILE A 122 -9.43 14.01 -3.70
C ILE A 122 -10.50 12.94 -3.58
N ALA A 123 -11.62 13.05 -4.28
CA ALA A 123 -12.73 12.08 -4.23
C ALA A 123 -12.31 10.69 -4.75
N VAL A 124 -11.53 10.62 -5.83
CA VAL A 124 -11.03 9.35 -6.39
C VAL A 124 -10.00 8.71 -5.45
N ASN A 125 -9.09 9.51 -4.89
CA ASN A 125 -8.08 8.97 -3.97
C ASN A 125 -8.66 8.60 -2.61
N LYS A 126 -9.69 9.32 -2.13
CA LYS A 126 -10.45 8.93 -0.93
C LYS A 126 -11.20 7.59 -1.12
N LYS A 127 -11.61 7.26 -2.34
CA LYS A 127 -12.27 5.98 -2.67
C LYS A 127 -11.29 4.81 -2.86
N LYS A 128 -10.02 5.09 -3.11
CA LYS A 128 -8.99 4.04 -3.14
C LYS A 128 -8.76 3.58 -1.71
N LYS A 129 -9.61 2.66 -1.24
CA LYS A 129 -9.40 1.99 0.04
C LYS A 129 -8.06 1.29 -0.05
N ASN A 130 -7.10 1.75 0.75
CA ASN A 130 -5.83 1.06 0.88
C ASN A 130 -6.12 -0.34 1.46
N PRO A 131 -5.77 -1.45 0.79
CA PRO A 131 -5.99 -2.79 1.32
C PRO A 131 -5.22 -3.03 2.63
N HIS A 132 -4.27 -2.15 2.96
CA HIS A 132 -3.49 -2.12 4.18
C HIS A 132 -3.96 -1.02 5.16
N ASP A 133 -5.16 -0.46 4.98
CA ASP A 133 -5.73 0.51 5.91
C ASP A 133 -6.53 -0.21 7.01
N PRO A 134 -6.09 -0.15 8.28
CA PRO A 134 -6.77 -0.84 9.38
C PRO A 134 -8.23 -0.43 9.55
N VAL A 135 -8.55 0.87 9.32
CA VAL A 135 -9.93 1.37 9.44
C VAL A 135 -10.84 0.69 8.42
N SER A 136 -10.38 0.59 7.16
CA SER A 136 -11.15 -0.08 6.10
C SER A 136 -11.34 -1.58 6.35
N ILE A 137 -10.35 -2.25 6.93
CA ILE A 137 -10.42 -3.67 7.29
C ILE A 137 -11.37 -3.88 8.47
N SER A 138 -11.23 -3.07 9.51
CA SER A 138 -12.09 -3.08 10.71
C SER A 138 -13.56 -2.92 10.34
N GLU A 139 -13.89 -1.88 9.55
CA GLU A 139 -15.26 -1.63 9.07
C GLU A 139 -15.82 -2.80 8.25
N LYS A 140 -14.99 -3.35 7.35
CA LYS A 140 -15.43 -4.43 6.44
C LYS A 140 -15.69 -5.75 7.15
N LEU A 141 -14.87 -6.08 8.16
CA LEU A 141 -14.92 -7.36 8.85
C LEU A 141 -15.67 -7.30 10.18
N GLY A 142 -16.03 -6.10 10.68
CA GLY A 142 -16.68 -5.90 11.98
C GLY A 142 -15.77 -6.27 13.15
N ILE A 143 -14.46 -6.02 13.04
CA ILE A 143 -13.43 -6.33 14.02
C ILE A 143 -12.83 -5.04 14.59
N THR A 144 -12.07 -5.14 15.68
CA THR A 144 -11.35 -4.01 16.26
C THR A 144 -10.23 -3.51 15.35
N LEU A 145 -9.76 -2.27 15.57
CA LEU A 145 -8.62 -1.71 14.85
C LEU A 145 -7.34 -2.49 15.12
N ASP A 146 -7.14 -2.99 16.33
CA ASP A 146 -5.98 -3.81 16.69
C ASP A 146 -5.99 -5.16 15.96
N GLU A 147 -7.14 -5.84 15.88
CA GLU A 147 -7.26 -7.06 15.09
C GLU A 147 -7.02 -6.81 13.60
N ALA A 148 -7.44 -5.66 13.09
CA ALA A 148 -7.15 -5.25 11.72
C ALA A 148 -5.65 -5.00 11.50
N VAL A 149 -4.94 -4.41 12.47
CA VAL A 149 -3.48 -4.26 12.47
C VAL A 149 -2.79 -5.62 12.47
N ASP A 150 -3.22 -6.57 13.30
CA ASP A 150 -2.67 -7.92 13.34
C ASP A 150 -2.81 -8.65 11.99
N ILE A 151 -3.95 -8.47 11.30
CA ILE A 151 -4.16 -9.00 9.95
C ILE A 151 -3.17 -8.38 8.95
N ILE A 152 -2.93 -7.07 9.00
CA ILE A 152 -1.97 -6.39 8.14
C ILE A 152 -0.57 -6.92 8.39
N LEU A 153 -0.14 -6.97 9.65
CA LEU A 153 1.20 -7.39 10.03
C LEU A 153 1.46 -8.86 9.67
N SER A 154 0.44 -9.72 9.77
CA SER A 154 0.56 -11.13 9.36
C SER A 154 0.76 -11.30 7.85
N ARG A 155 0.17 -10.43 7.03
CA ARG A 155 0.34 -10.43 5.57
C ARG A 155 1.68 -9.85 5.12
N GLU A 156 2.19 -8.84 5.83
CA GLU A 156 3.47 -8.20 5.53
C GLU A 156 4.68 -9.09 5.87
N ASN A 157 4.51 -10.14 6.66
CA ASN A 157 5.57 -11.12 6.98
C ASN A 157 6.13 -11.89 5.77
N SER A 158 5.57 -11.73 4.58
CA SER A 158 6.14 -12.27 3.32
C SER A 158 7.24 -11.39 2.69
N GLY A 159 7.42 -10.15 3.16
CA GLY A 159 8.45 -9.21 2.71
C GLY A 159 9.40 -8.86 3.87
N ARG A 160 10.72 -9.01 3.67
CA ARG A 160 11.70 -8.61 4.68
C ARG A 160 11.54 -7.13 5.01
N ARG A 161 11.12 -6.81 6.24
CA ARG A 161 11.28 -5.46 6.77
C ARG A 161 12.79 -5.17 6.83
N TYR A 162 13.14 -3.93 6.50
CA TYR A 162 14.53 -3.49 6.66
C TYR A 162 14.80 -3.34 8.16
N ILE A 163 15.64 -4.22 8.68
CA ILE A 163 16.12 -4.21 10.05
C ILE A 163 17.62 -3.94 9.96
N SER A 164 18.13 -3.06 10.82
CA SER A 164 19.54 -2.80 10.84
C SER A 164 20.32 -3.99 11.41
N ASN A 165 21.53 -4.25 10.91
CA ASN A 165 22.38 -5.32 11.46
C ASN A 165 22.61 -5.15 12.97
N LEU A 166 22.62 -3.91 13.45
CA LEU A 166 22.85 -3.62 14.87
C LEU A 166 21.62 -3.93 15.73
N GLU A 167 20.41 -3.67 15.22
CA GLU A 167 19.16 -4.07 15.85
C GLU A 167 19.03 -5.60 15.90
N GLU A 168 19.42 -6.29 14.82
CA GLU A 168 19.44 -7.74 14.78
C GLU A 168 20.43 -8.31 15.78
N GLU A 169 21.64 -7.74 15.88
CA GLU A 169 22.65 -8.10 16.88
C GLU A 169 22.12 -7.89 18.30
N PHE A 170 21.54 -6.72 18.59
CA PHE A 170 20.93 -6.40 19.89
C PHE A 170 19.83 -7.44 20.25
N THR A 171 18.93 -7.73 19.32
CA THR A 171 17.85 -8.69 19.50
C THR A 171 18.36 -10.09 19.80
N ASN A 172 19.35 -10.57 19.04
CA ASN A 172 19.96 -11.89 19.25
C ASN A 172 20.65 -11.99 20.61
N MET A 173 21.45 -10.99 20.99
CA MET A 173 22.11 -10.96 22.30
C MET A 173 21.09 -10.91 23.46
N LEU A 174 19.98 -10.24 23.29
CA LEU A 174 18.90 -10.20 24.28
C LEU A 174 18.19 -11.55 24.38
N GLU A 175 17.88 -12.21 23.25
CA GLU A 175 17.31 -13.57 23.22
C GLU A 175 18.24 -14.59 23.90
N ASP A 176 19.55 -14.49 23.69
CA ASP A 176 20.53 -15.35 24.38
C ASP A 176 20.50 -15.17 25.91
N LYS A 177 20.11 -13.99 26.40
CA LYS A 177 20.09 -13.65 27.81
C LYS A 177 18.76 -13.97 28.50
N VAL A 178 17.61 -13.68 27.85
CA VAL A 178 16.28 -13.81 28.48
C VAL A 178 15.45 -14.98 27.91
N GLY A 179 15.97 -15.67 26.89
CA GLY A 179 15.23 -16.66 26.13
C GLY A 179 14.46 -16.05 24.95
N PRO A 180 13.69 -16.88 24.21
CA PRO A 180 12.97 -16.44 23.02
C PRO A 180 12.02 -15.29 23.31
N LEU A 181 12.13 -14.20 22.52
CA LEU A 181 11.24 -13.04 22.60
C LEU A 181 9.90 -13.35 21.93
N ASP A 182 8.79 -12.81 22.49
CA ASP A 182 7.45 -13.06 21.95
C ASP A 182 7.27 -12.48 20.55
N TYR A 183 7.77 -11.26 20.35
CA TYR A 183 7.68 -10.51 19.09
C TYR A 183 8.96 -9.72 18.85
N THR A 184 9.41 -9.75 17.61
CA THR A 184 10.55 -8.93 17.15
C THR A 184 10.25 -8.40 15.74
N SER A 185 10.84 -7.27 15.37
CA SER A 185 10.70 -6.69 14.02
C SER A 185 11.06 -7.69 12.92
N ALA A 186 12.04 -8.59 13.19
CA ALA A 186 12.56 -9.57 12.23
C ALA A 186 11.63 -10.75 12.00
N LYS A 187 11.12 -11.33 13.09
CA LYS A 187 10.45 -12.64 13.07
C LYS A 187 8.93 -12.50 13.07
N ARG A 188 8.41 -11.68 13.97
CA ARG A 188 6.97 -11.50 14.17
C ARG A 188 6.73 -10.08 14.69
N PRO A 189 6.38 -9.13 13.82
CA PRO A 189 6.16 -7.74 14.24
C PRO A 189 4.94 -7.64 15.17
N PHE A 190 5.05 -6.77 16.17
CA PHE A 190 3.97 -6.39 17.08
C PHE A 190 3.55 -4.95 16.81
N GLY A 191 2.27 -4.72 16.59
CA GLY A 191 1.75 -3.39 16.35
C GLY A 191 0.41 -3.16 17.02
N LYS A 192 0.09 -1.90 17.24
CA LYS A 192 -1.17 -1.43 17.82
C LYS A 192 -1.69 -0.20 17.10
N TRP A 193 -2.99 -0.03 17.10
CA TRP A 193 -3.60 1.20 16.61
C TRP A 193 -3.35 2.34 17.61
N SER A 194 -2.80 3.44 17.12
CA SER A 194 -2.61 4.66 17.90
C SER A 194 -3.70 5.66 17.57
N HIS A 195 -4.58 5.94 18.53
CA HIS A 195 -5.56 7.02 18.42
C HIS A 195 -4.90 8.41 18.45
N LEU A 196 -3.75 8.53 19.10
CA LEU A 196 -2.97 9.77 19.18
C LEU A 196 -2.36 10.17 17.83
N LEU A 197 -1.90 9.16 17.06
CA LEU A 197 -1.28 9.34 15.74
C LEU A 197 -2.25 9.12 14.58
N ASN A 198 -3.47 8.61 14.87
CA ASN A 198 -4.44 8.18 13.86
C ASN A 198 -3.86 7.23 12.79
N THR A 199 -3.01 6.32 13.26
CA THR A 199 -2.37 5.28 12.44
C THR A 199 -1.96 4.12 13.33
N TYR A 200 -1.55 2.99 12.73
CA TYR A 200 -0.92 1.94 13.53
C TYR A 200 0.58 2.20 13.72
N VAL A 201 1.07 1.79 14.87
CA VAL A 201 2.49 1.85 15.25
C VAL A 201 3.00 0.43 15.42
N VAL A 202 4.25 0.20 15.05
CA VAL A 202 4.92 -1.10 15.19
C VAL A 202 6.11 -0.93 16.11
N TYR A 203 6.28 -1.85 17.05
CA TYR A 203 7.33 -1.83 18.04
C TYR A 203 8.41 -2.84 17.67
N ASP A 204 9.67 -2.52 18.04
CA ASP A 204 10.81 -3.35 17.66
C ASP A 204 10.80 -4.69 18.39
N ILE A 205 10.60 -4.68 19.71
CA ILE A 205 10.56 -5.88 20.54
C ILE A 205 9.40 -5.80 21.54
N LYS A 206 8.68 -6.92 21.70
CA LYS A 206 7.71 -7.12 22.78
C LYS A 206 7.97 -8.45 23.45
N HIS A 207 8.08 -8.44 24.79
CA HIS A 207 8.24 -9.64 25.62
C HIS A 207 7.47 -9.49 26.92
N GLY A 208 6.55 -10.43 27.23
CA GLY A 208 5.62 -10.25 28.35
C GLY A 208 4.84 -8.94 28.25
N ASN A 209 4.90 -8.13 29.29
CA ASN A 209 4.29 -6.79 29.35
C ASN A 209 5.28 -5.65 28.97
N CYS A 210 6.45 -6.01 28.43
CA CYS A 210 7.50 -5.07 28.09
C CYS A 210 7.58 -4.79 26.59
N ILE A 211 7.74 -3.54 26.23
CA ILE A 211 8.06 -3.05 24.89
C ILE A 211 9.42 -2.36 24.92
N ILE A 212 10.32 -2.76 24.04
CA ILE A 212 11.64 -2.17 23.88
C ILE A 212 11.75 -1.60 22.47
N GLU A 213 12.17 -0.34 22.37
CA GLU A 213 12.50 0.36 21.15
C GLU A 213 14.02 0.50 21.03
N PHE A 214 14.58 0.03 19.92
CA PHE A 214 15.99 0.19 19.60
C PHE A 214 16.18 1.35 18.64
N ASN A 215 16.44 2.55 19.18
CA ASN A 215 16.48 3.78 18.42
C ASN A 215 17.87 4.01 17.79
N GLY A 216 17.93 3.99 16.45
CA GLY A 216 19.09 4.49 15.71
C GLY A 216 19.26 5.99 15.92
N ASP A 217 20.49 6.42 16.26
CA ASP A 217 20.77 7.81 16.64
C ASP A 217 20.39 8.82 15.57
N TYR A 218 20.65 8.51 14.30
CA TYR A 218 20.29 9.38 13.19
C TYR A 218 18.78 9.42 12.95
N TRP A 219 18.14 8.25 12.85
CA TRP A 219 16.74 8.16 12.42
C TRP A 219 15.75 8.71 13.45
N HIS A 220 16.09 8.56 14.73
CA HIS A 220 15.30 9.03 15.87
C HIS A 220 15.82 10.34 16.47
N ALA A 221 16.83 10.95 15.80
CA ALA A 221 17.45 12.21 16.21
C ALA A 221 17.88 12.19 17.69
N ASN A 222 18.77 11.26 18.08
CA ASN A 222 19.20 11.11 19.48
C ASN A 222 19.43 12.47 20.16
N PRO A 223 18.70 12.84 21.22
CA PRO A 223 18.76 14.15 21.84
C PRO A 223 20.11 14.47 22.48
N ASN A 224 20.94 13.46 22.73
CA ASN A 224 22.32 13.67 23.19
C ASN A 224 23.27 14.08 22.04
N ILE A 225 22.84 13.93 20.79
CA ILE A 225 23.63 14.21 19.59
C ILE A 225 23.06 15.40 18.81
N TYR A 226 21.72 15.48 18.71
CA TYR A 226 21.04 16.46 17.89
C TYR A 226 20.28 17.48 18.74
N ALA A 227 20.39 18.77 18.39
CA ALA A 227 19.55 19.80 18.95
C ALA A 227 18.13 19.71 18.38
N GLY A 228 17.11 20.18 19.10
CA GLY A 228 15.71 20.13 18.64
C GLY A 228 15.45 20.84 17.31
N THR A 229 16.28 21.81 16.95
CA THR A 229 16.24 22.54 15.68
C THR A 229 16.99 21.84 14.54
N ALA A 230 17.74 20.76 14.83
CA ALA A 230 18.40 19.95 13.80
C ALA A 230 17.36 19.31 12.87
N THR A 231 17.70 19.20 11.59
CA THR A 231 16.80 18.65 10.58
C THR A 231 17.30 17.29 10.12
N ILE A 232 16.50 16.25 10.29
CA ILE A 232 16.77 14.88 9.82
C ILE A 232 15.82 14.58 8.66
N ARG A 233 16.37 14.41 7.45
CA ARG A 233 15.59 14.16 6.22
C ARG A 233 14.48 15.19 5.98
N GLY A 234 14.70 16.45 6.33
CA GLY A 234 13.73 17.53 6.16
C GLY A 234 12.73 17.68 7.31
N VAL A 235 12.82 16.85 8.37
CA VAL A 235 11.95 16.90 9.55
C VAL A 235 12.76 17.43 10.75
N PRO A 236 12.27 18.44 11.48
CA PRO A 236 12.92 18.91 12.72
C PRO A 236 12.99 17.79 13.76
N ALA A 237 14.11 17.73 14.50
CA ALA A 237 14.31 16.71 15.53
C ALA A 237 13.20 16.73 16.61
N VAL A 238 12.72 17.90 16.98
CA VAL A 238 11.61 18.05 17.92
C VAL A 238 10.33 17.36 17.47
N ASP A 239 10.04 17.35 16.17
CA ASP A 239 8.85 16.69 15.61
C ASP A 239 9.03 15.17 15.62
N ILE A 240 10.26 14.67 15.36
CA ILE A 240 10.60 13.25 15.47
C ILE A 240 10.43 12.79 16.92
N TRP A 241 10.93 13.54 17.89
CA TRP A 241 10.76 13.22 19.31
C TRP A 241 9.31 13.21 19.74
N HIS A 242 8.50 14.16 19.23
CA HIS A 242 7.08 14.19 19.51
C HIS A 242 6.36 12.94 18.99
N GLN A 243 6.67 12.52 17.77
CA GLN A 243 6.12 11.29 17.18
C GLN A 243 6.53 10.04 17.97
N ASN A 244 7.81 9.94 18.35
CA ASN A 244 8.30 8.83 19.17
C ASN A 244 7.62 8.80 20.54
N MET A 245 7.42 9.96 21.17
CA MET A 245 6.70 10.07 22.44
C MET A 245 5.26 9.57 22.32
N LEU A 246 4.51 9.98 21.28
CA LEU A 246 3.14 9.53 21.07
C LEU A 246 3.06 8.03 20.77
N LYS A 247 4.07 7.47 20.09
CA LYS A 247 4.20 6.02 19.88
C LYS A 247 4.33 5.29 21.23
N LEU A 248 5.24 5.74 22.09
CA LEU A 248 5.42 5.15 23.43
C LEU A 248 4.21 5.36 24.33
N GLN A 249 3.57 6.54 24.29
CA GLN A 249 2.35 6.80 25.03
C GLN A 249 1.23 5.82 24.63
N THR A 250 1.11 5.49 23.34
CA THR A 250 0.15 4.47 22.87
C THR A 250 0.38 3.12 23.54
N ALA A 251 1.65 2.69 23.71
CA ALA A 251 1.96 1.47 24.44
C ALA A 251 1.60 1.57 25.93
N GLN A 252 1.92 2.70 26.55
CA GLN A 252 1.65 2.94 27.97
C GLN A 252 0.16 3.01 28.27
N ASP A 253 -0.64 3.61 27.39
CA ASP A 253 -2.11 3.64 27.50
C ASP A 253 -2.73 2.23 27.42
N LEU A 254 -2.02 1.28 26.82
CA LEU A 254 -2.34 -0.16 26.77
C LEU A 254 -1.68 -0.96 27.90
N GLU A 255 -1.20 -0.27 28.93
CA GLU A 255 -0.58 -0.82 30.15
C GLU A 255 0.78 -1.53 29.92
N PHE A 256 1.38 -1.40 28.72
CA PHE A 256 2.73 -1.90 28.50
C PHE A 256 3.78 -1.02 29.18
N LYS A 257 4.82 -1.66 29.69
CA LYS A 257 6.03 -1.00 30.16
C LYS A 257 6.94 -0.73 28.96
N THR A 258 7.51 0.45 28.87
CA THR A 258 8.30 0.85 27.70
C THR A 258 9.73 1.20 28.08
N LEU A 259 10.68 0.76 27.28
CA LEU A 259 12.10 1.10 27.39
C LEU A 259 12.64 1.49 26.02
N VAL A 260 13.44 2.56 25.98
CA VAL A 260 14.17 2.97 24.78
C VAL A 260 15.64 2.70 25.00
N VAL A 261 16.28 2.04 24.03
CA VAL A 261 17.70 1.79 23.97
C VAL A 261 18.26 2.53 22.76
N TRP A 262 19.28 3.35 22.97
CA TRP A 262 19.90 4.09 21.89
C TRP A 262 21.06 3.30 21.25
N GLU A 263 21.20 3.46 19.94
CA GLU A 263 22.31 2.88 19.18
C GLU A 263 23.68 3.17 19.81
N THR A 264 23.93 4.43 20.20
CA THR A 264 25.18 4.84 20.87
C THR A 264 25.38 4.13 22.20
N GLU A 265 24.34 3.94 23.02
CA GLU A 265 24.41 3.22 24.29
C GLU A 265 24.86 1.77 24.05
N PHE A 266 24.22 1.08 23.11
CA PHE A 266 24.57 -0.30 22.78
C PHE A 266 25.97 -0.42 22.15
N ARG A 267 26.36 0.50 21.26
CA ARG A 267 27.72 0.49 20.66
C ARG A 267 28.83 0.68 21.69
N ASN A 268 28.59 1.51 22.68
CA ASN A 268 29.60 1.82 23.71
C ASN A 268 29.77 0.67 24.71
N ASP A 269 28.69 0.00 25.10
CA ASP A 269 28.73 -1.13 26.04
C ASP A 269 27.59 -2.13 25.71
N LYS A 270 27.86 -3.05 24.79
CA LYS A 270 26.89 -4.06 24.39
C LYS A 270 26.44 -4.93 25.54
N VAL A 271 27.41 -5.45 26.31
CA VAL A 271 27.14 -6.40 27.40
C VAL A 271 26.39 -5.72 28.55
N GLY A 272 26.83 -4.53 28.96
CA GLY A 272 26.15 -3.77 30.00
C GLY A 272 24.74 -3.36 29.61
N THR A 273 24.54 -2.91 28.34
CA THR A 273 23.22 -2.56 27.83
C THR A 273 22.28 -3.78 27.84
N ILE A 274 22.73 -4.94 27.36
CA ILE A 274 21.92 -6.18 27.39
C ILE A 274 21.58 -6.60 28.82
N ASN A 275 22.54 -6.56 29.74
CA ASN A 275 22.29 -6.88 31.15
C ASN A 275 21.25 -5.95 31.76
N LYS A 276 21.36 -4.65 31.55
CA LYS A 276 20.40 -3.64 32.01
C LYS A 276 18.99 -3.90 31.48
N VAL A 277 18.85 -4.19 30.16
CA VAL A 277 17.56 -4.47 29.54
C VAL A 277 16.97 -5.79 30.07
N ALA A 278 17.78 -6.84 30.20
CA ALA A 278 17.33 -8.11 30.73
C ALA A 278 16.88 -8.00 32.21
N GLU A 279 17.62 -7.29 33.03
CA GLU A 279 17.23 -7.02 34.43
C GLU A 279 15.92 -6.23 34.50
N TRP A 280 15.75 -5.22 33.64
CA TRP A 280 14.51 -4.46 33.56
C TRP A 280 13.33 -5.33 33.14
N ILE A 281 13.48 -6.19 32.14
CA ILE A 281 12.43 -7.16 31.75
C ILE A 281 12.01 -8.03 32.92
N LEU A 282 12.99 -8.58 33.68
CA LEU A 282 12.72 -9.46 34.82
C LEU A 282 12.00 -8.74 35.98
N GLN A 283 12.26 -7.44 36.17
CA GLN A 283 11.60 -6.62 37.20
C GLN A 283 10.16 -6.26 36.85
N GLU A 284 9.84 -6.14 35.57
CA GLU A 284 8.53 -5.71 35.09
C GLU A 284 7.61 -6.91 34.72
N GLN A 285 8.12 -8.14 34.81
CA GLN A 285 7.27 -9.33 34.71
C GLN A 285 6.57 -9.58 36.05
N PRO A 286 5.25 -9.91 36.05
CA PRO A 286 4.48 -10.14 37.27
C PRO A 286 4.92 -11.38 38.04
#